data_07454053c0aff55af6dc334f72ac9aa9
#
_entry.id   07454053c0aff55af6dc334f72ac9aa9
#
_cell.length_a   1.000
_cell.length_b   1.000
_cell.length_c   1.000
_cell.angle_alpha   90.00
_cell.angle_beta   90.00
_cell.angle_gamma   90.00
#
_symmetry.space_group_name_H-M   'P 1'
#
loop_
_entity.id
_entity.type
_entity.pdbx_description
1 polymer ?
#
loop_
_entity_poly.entity_id
_entity_poly.type
_entity_poly.pdbx_seq_one_letter_code
_entity_poly.pdbx_strand_id
1 'polypeptide(L)'
;MILKWLCFSAALLTWPLIPFGAFVRLKNAGLSCPDWPLCFGQWVPPAGYEIALEVGHRFVAALLGLLIILITIVSFRQYTNYLIRGLALFSLILVCIQGIIGGLTVTMTLWPPIVTLHLIGGNLLFGVLVYFARITFRIERYENFRANDSENRLFQVKKIMRSRIGLMIALLILIIASGGYNSSTYSGFHCEAFPGCHEGSYLSFGMSGTDISKLTGIEGNILQPAPEDYKGRFLPEFKNEWIHMQH
;
A
#
# COMPACT_ATOMS: atom_id res chain seq x y z
N MET A 1 -24.36 -17.74 -3.66
CA MET A 1 -24.70 -16.71 -2.64
C MET A 1 -23.55 -16.37 -1.68
N ILE A 2 -22.83 -17.35 -1.15
CA ILE A 2 -21.78 -17.07 -0.11
C ILE A 2 -20.55 -16.33 -0.65
N LEU A 3 -20.10 -16.63 -1.88
CA LEU A 3 -18.87 -16.08 -2.46
C LEU A 3 -18.85 -14.54 -2.52
N LYS A 4 -19.96 -13.91 -2.89
CA LYS A 4 -20.06 -12.45 -2.95
C LYS A 4 -19.79 -11.78 -1.60
N TRP A 5 -20.34 -12.36 -0.52
CA TRP A 5 -20.15 -11.85 0.82
C TRP A 5 -18.74 -12.09 1.34
N LEU A 6 -18.13 -13.23 1.00
CA LEU A 6 -16.73 -13.48 1.31
C LEU A 6 -15.81 -12.48 0.62
N CYS A 7 -16.02 -12.22 -0.69
CA CYS A 7 -15.25 -11.22 -1.43
C CYS A 7 -15.46 -9.81 -0.87
N PHE A 8 -16.70 -9.45 -0.53
CA PHE A 8 -17.02 -8.17 0.08
C PHE A 8 -16.35 -8.02 1.45
N SER A 9 -16.41 -9.05 2.31
CA SER A 9 -15.77 -9.04 3.62
C SER A 9 -14.25 -8.93 3.51
N ALA A 10 -13.63 -9.60 2.52
CA ALA A 10 -12.19 -9.48 2.27
C ALA A 10 -11.82 -8.05 1.85
N ALA A 11 -12.57 -7.43 0.95
CA ALA A 11 -12.36 -6.04 0.56
C ALA A 11 -12.57 -5.09 1.75
N LEU A 12 -13.63 -5.28 2.54
CA LEU A 12 -13.93 -4.49 3.72
C LEU A 12 -12.83 -4.60 4.80
N LEU A 13 -12.24 -5.78 4.98
CA LEU A 13 -11.13 -6.00 5.90
C LEU A 13 -9.83 -5.38 5.39
N THR A 14 -9.57 -5.43 4.08
CA THR A 14 -8.36 -4.86 3.48
C THR A 14 -8.35 -3.33 3.55
N TRP A 15 -9.50 -2.70 3.44
CA TRP A 15 -9.63 -1.24 3.46
C TRP A 15 -9.01 -0.58 4.70
N PRO A 16 -9.35 -0.94 5.95
CA PRO A 16 -8.73 -0.37 7.15
C PRO A 16 -7.32 -0.94 7.41
N LEU A 17 -6.98 -2.13 6.88
CA LEU A 17 -5.68 -2.75 7.08
C LEU A 17 -4.54 -1.92 6.46
N ILE A 18 -4.78 -1.29 5.31
CA ILE A 18 -3.79 -0.44 4.62
C ILE A 18 -3.40 0.77 5.48
N PRO A 19 -4.34 1.66 5.91
CA PRO A 19 -3.98 2.77 6.78
C PRO A 19 -3.50 2.32 8.16
N PHE A 20 -3.95 1.18 8.66
CA PHE A 20 -3.42 0.61 9.90
C PHE A 20 -1.92 0.26 9.77
N GLY A 21 -1.48 -0.33 8.65
CA GLY A 21 -0.06 -0.55 8.39
C GLY A 21 0.75 0.76 8.31
N ALA A 22 0.19 1.80 7.70
CA ALA A 22 0.81 3.13 7.70
C ALA A 22 0.88 3.72 9.12
N PHE A 23 -0.14 3.53 9.94
CA PHE A 23 -0.16 3.97 11.34
C PHE A 23 0.90 3.24 12.19
N VAL A 24 1.03 1.91 12.05
CA VAL A 24 2.10 1.12 12.69
C VAL A 24 3.47 1.74 12.38
N ARG A 25 3.69 2.11 11.13
CA ARG A 25 4.93 2.74 10.71
C ARG A 25 5.12 4.14 11.30
N LEU A 26 4.10 5.01 11.28
CA LEU A 26 4.15 6.36 11.85
C LEU A 26 4.43 6.38 13.36
N LYS A 27 4.05 5.31 14.05
CA LYS A 27 4.35 5.11 15.48
C LYS A 27 5.72 4.45 15.73
N ASN A 28 6.55 4.29 14.68
CA ASN A 28 7.83 3.57 14.73
C ASN A 28 7.70 2.13 15.28
N ALA A 29 6.49 1.57 15.24
CA ALA A 29 6.18 0.25 15.75
C ALA A 29 6.53 -0.89 14.78
N GLY A 30 6.88 -0.58 13.53
CA GLY A 30 7.10 -1.59 12.48
C GLY A 30 8.38 -2.41 12.61
N LEU A 31 9.19 -2.18 13.64
CA LEU A 31 10.37 -2.96 14.01
C LEU A 31 10.37 -3.36 15.50
N SER A 32 9.20 -3.35 16.13
CA SER A 32 9.04 -3.75 17.54
C SER A 32 9.22 -5.26 17.72
N CYS A 33 8.99 -6.04 16.65
CA CYS A 33 9.26 -7.46 16.59
C CYS A 33 10.54 -7.72 15.77
N PRO A 34 11.58 -8.36 16.35
CA PRO A 34 12.85 -8.59 15.65
C PRO A 34 12.76 -9.69 14.58
N ASP A 35 11.74 -10.54 14.65
CA ASP A 35 11.56 -11.74 13.84
C ASP A 35 10.22 -11.75 13.11
N TRP A 36 10.10 -12.64 12.13
CA TRP A 36 8.89 -12.89 11.35
C TRP A 36 8.83 -14.38 10.95
N PRO A 37 7.68 -15.06 11.04
CA PRO A 37 6.32 -14.55 11.35
C PRO A 37 6.02 -14.35 12.84
N LEU A 38 6.86 -14.85 13.72
CA LEU A 38 6.75 -14.73 15.17
C LEU A 38 7.16 -13.32 15.65
N CYS A 39 7.08 -13.11 16.97
CA CYS A 39 7.59 -11.92 17.62
C CYS A 39 8.30 -12.36 18.91
N PHE A 40 9.61 -12.14 19.00
CA PHE A 40 10.49 -12.70 20.06
C PHE A 40 10.41 -14.23 20.15
N GLY A 41 10.28 -14.91 19.00
CA GLY A 41 10.13 -16.37 18.94
C GLY A 41 8.79 -16.89 19.44
N GLN A 42 7.82 -16.05 19.74
CA GLN A 42 6.55 -16.41 20.36
C GLN A 42 5.34 -15.98 19.49
N TRP A 43 4.25 -16.75 19.58
CA TRP A 43 2.96 -16.37 18.98
C TRP A 43 2.24 -15.27 19.78
N VAL A 44 2.45 -15.26 21.11
CA VAL A 44 1.92 -14.23 22.02
C VAL A 44 3.13 -13.56 22.67
N PRO A 45 3.59 -12.44 22.13
CA PRO A 45 4.76 -11.73 22.62
C PRO A 45 4.47 -11.00 23.95
N PRO A 46 5.51 -10.50 24.63
CA PRO A 46 5.35 -9.67 25.82
C PRO A 46 4.48 -8.45 25.55
N ALA A 47 3.78 -7.98 26.57
CA ALA A 47 2.90 -6.83 26.46
C ALA A 47 3.71 -5.54 26.19
N GLY A 48 3.29 -4.80 25.17
CA GLY A 48 3.86 -3.50 24.80
C GLY A 48 2.97 -2.84 23.75
N TYR A 49 2.80 -1.53 23.82
CA TYR A 49 1.91 -0.81 22.89
C TYR A 49 2.35 -0.96 21.44
N GLU A 50 3.63 -0.75 21.15
CA GLU A 50 4.18 -0.83 19.80
C GLU A 50 4.17 -2.28 19.27
N ILE A 51 4.51 -3.24 20.12
CA ILE A 51 4.43 -4.68 19.84
C ILE A 51 2.98 -5.06 19.48
N ALA A 52 2.01 -4.58 20.26
CA ALA A 52 0.59 -4.87 20.02
C ALA A 52 0.11 -4.29 18.68
N LEU A 53 0.59 -3.13 18.27
CA LEU A 53 0.28 -2.54 16.95
C LEU A 53 0.83 -3.41 15.81
N GLU A 54 2.09 -3.79 15.89
CA GLU A 54 2.73 -4.60 14.84
C GLU A 54 2.12 -6.00 14.76
N VAL A 55 1.98 -6.69 15.90
CA VAL A 55 1.36 -8.01 15.94
C VAL A 55 -0.10 -7.97 15.54
N GLY A 56 -0.84 -6.94 15.93
CA GLY A 56 -2.22 -6.72 15.52
C GLY A 56 -2.35 -6.59 14.00
N HIS A 57 -1.47 -5.82 13.37
CA HIS A 57 -1.42 -5.72 11.90
C HIS A 57 -1.14 -7.08 11.23
N ARG A 58 -0.14 -7.83 11.72
CA ARG A 58 0.19 -9.17 11.21
C ARG A 58 -0.98 -10.14 11.37
N PHE A 59 -1.67 -10.10 12.52
CA PHE A 59 -2.81 -10.97 12.79
C PHE A 59 -3.99 -10.70 11.84
N VAL A 60 -4.35 -9.43 11.63
CA VAL A 60 -5.43 -9.06 10.69
C VAL A 60 -5.03 -9.42 9.25
N ALA A 61 -3.77 -9.25 8.87
CA ALA A 61 -3.26 -9.69 7.57
C ALA A 61 -3.34 -11.21 7.38
N ALA A 62 -3.04 -12.00 8.44
CA ALA A 62 -3.18 -13.45 8.41
C ALA A 62 -4.66 -13.87 8.26
N LEU A 63 -5.59 -13.22 8.97
CA LEU A 63 -7.03 -13.45 8.81
C LEU A 63 -7.50 -13.15 7.37
N LEU A 64 -7.01 -12.08 6.77
CA LEU A 64 -7.27 -11.77 5.36
C LEU A 64 -6.75 -12.88 4.44
N GLY A 65 -5.55 -13.38 4.69
CA GLY A 65 -4.96 -14.51 3.96
C GLY A 65 -5.84 -15.77 4.03
N LEU A 66 -6.29 -16.14 5.22
CA LEU A 66 -7.20 -17.27 5.43
C LEU A 66 -8.54 -17.07 4.72
N LEU A 67 -9.06 -15.86 4.74
CA LEU A 67 -10.30 -15.52 4.04
C LEU A 67 -10.15 -15.66 2.51
N ILE A 68 -9.01 -15.24 1.95
CA ILE A 68 -8.72 -15.39 0.51
C ILE A 68 -8.52 -16.86 0.14
N ILE A 69 -7.92 -17.68 0.99
CA ILE A 69 -7.85 -19.13 0.81
C ILE A 69 -9.27 -19.70 0.73
N LEU A 70 -10.15 -19.34 1.64
CA LEU A 70 -11.55 -19.78 1.64
C LEU A 70 -12.28 -19.33 0.37
N ILE A 71 -12.11 -18.08 -0.05
CA ILE A 71 -12.65 -17.56 -1.33
C ILE A 71 -12.18 -18.43 -2.48
N THR A 72 -10.90 -18.79 -2.52
CA THR A 72 -10.33 -19.62 -3.58
C THR A 72 -10.96 -21.02 -3.58
N ILE A 73 -11.03 -21.66 -2.42
CA ILE A 73 -11.67 -22.98 -2.30
C ILE A 73 -13.12 -22.96 -2.78
N VAL A 74 -13.91 -21.98 -2.33
CA VAL A 74 -15.33 -21.82 -2.73
C VAL A 74 -15.44 -21.55 -4.23
N SER A 75 -14.56 -20.70 -4.79
CA SER A 75 -14.54 -20.38 -6.21
C SER A 75 -14.29 -21.61 -7.08
N PHE A 76 -13.34 -22.45 -6.69
CA PHE A 76 -13.03 -23.67 -7.46
C PHE A 76 -14.07 -24.76 -7.31
N ARG A 77 -14.74 -24.86 -6.16
CA ARG A 77 -15.78 -25.90 -5.91
C ARG A 77 -17.14 -25.53 -6.50
N GLN A 78 -17.53 -24.26 -6.49
CA GLN A 78 -18.90 -23.85 -6.83
C GLN A 78 -19.03 -23.23 -8.22
N TYR A 79 -17.94 -22.77 -8.84
CA TYR A 79 -17.98 -22.06 -10.11
C TYR A 79 -17.09 -22.71 -11.15
N THR A 80 -17.61 -22.84 -12.38
CA THR A 80 -16.84 -23.28 -13.56
C THR A 80 -16.28 -22.13 -14.38
N ASN A 81 -16.72 -20.90 -14.09
CA ASN A 81 -16.33 -19.71 -14.82
C ASN A 81 -14.83 -19.40 -14.61
N TYR A 82 -14.06 -19.37 -15.70
CA TYR A 82 -12.63 -19.14 -15.69
C TYR A 82 -12.23 -17.77 -15.09
N LEU A 83 -13.08 -16.74 -15.28
CA LEU A 83 -12.82 -15.41 -14.71
C LEU A 83 -12.88 -15.45 -13.18
N ILE A 84 -13.89 -16.11 -12.59
CA ILE A 84 -14.04 -16.26 -11.14
C ILE A 84 -12.84 -17.02 -10.56
N ARG A 85 -12.48 -18.16 -11.15
CA ARG A 85 -11.34 -18.96 -10.72
C ARG A 85 -10.02 -18.21 -10.90
N GLY A 86 -9.86 -17.48 -12.01
CA GLY A 86 -8.68 -16.67 -12.28
C GLY A 86 -8.52 -15.53 -11.29
N LEU A 87 -9.59 -14.81 -10.94
CA LEU A 87 -9.55 -13.76 -9.93
C LEU A 87 -9.23 -14.30 -8.52
N ALA A 88 -9.80 -15.46 -8.17
CA ALA A 88 -9.51 -16.10 -6.89
C ALA A 88 -8.03 -16.51 -6.79
N LEU A 89 -7.50 -17.17 -7.81
CA LEU A 89 -6.09 -17.58 -7.86
C LEU A 89 -5.16 -16.37 -7.86
N PHE A 90 -5.47 -15.34 -8.64
CA PHE A 90 -4.67 -14.10 -8.67
C PHE A 90 -4.66 -13.40 -7.31
N SER A 91 -5.81 -13.32 -6.63
CA SER A 91 -5.89 -12.76 -5.27
C SER A 91 -5.05 -13.57 -4.28
N LEU A 92 -5.07 -14.90 -4.38
CA LEU A 92 -4.28 -15.80 -3.53
C LEU A 92 -2.77 -15.59 -3.76
N ILE A 93 -2.33 -15.58 -5.01
CA ILE A 93 -0.92 -15.33 -5.34
C ILE A 93 -0.50 -13.95 -4.81
N LEU A 94 -1.33 -12.95 -5.02
CA LEU A 94 -1.02 -11.58 -4.61
C LEU A 94 -0.92 -11.44 -3.08
N VAL A 95 -1.82 -12.07 -2.31
CA VAL A 95 -1.72 -12.03 -0.83
C VAL A 95 -0.52 -12.80 -0.31
N CYS A 96 -0.12 -13.90 -0.95
CA CYS A 96 1.11 -14.60 -0.60
C CYS A 96 2.36 -13.72 -0.84
N ILE A 97 2.42 -13.05 -1.99
CA ILE A 97 3.48 -12.07 -2.29
C ILE A 97 3.48 -10.95 -1.24
N GLN A 98 2.31 -10.43 -0.87
CA GLN A 98 2.19 -9.41 0.18
C GLN A 98 2.68 -9.88 1.54
N GLY A 99 2.44 -11.14 1.90
CA GLY A 99 2.98 -11.74 3.12
C GLY A 99 4.51 -11.79 3.10
N ILE A 100 5.10 -12.24 1.98
CA ILE A 100 6.56 -12.28 1.81
C ILE A 100 7.17 -10.87 1.89
N ILE A 101 6.60 -9.91 1.14
CA ILE A 101 7.08 -8.51 1.17
C ILE A 101 6.90 -7.92 2.58
N GLY A 102 5.79 -8.23 3.27
CA GLY A 102 5.56 -7.84 4.66
C GLY A 102 6.64 -8.37 5.61
N GLY A 103 7.06 -9.64 5.45
CA GLY A 103 8.21 -10.20 6.18
C GLY A 103 9.53 -9.49 5.84
N LEU A 104 9.74 -9.16 4.55
CA LEU A 104 10.92 -8.42 4.10
C LEU A 104 10.97 -6.98 4.66
N THR A 105 9.84 -6.33 4.95
CA THR A 105 9.87 -5.01 5.60
C THR A 105 10.53 -5.07 6.98
N VAL A 106 10.35 -6.17 7.71
CA VAL A 106 10.98 -6.40 9.02
C VAL A 106 12.46 -6.78 8.85
N THR A 107 12.74 -7.83 8.08
CA THR A 107 14.10 -8.37 7.93
C THR A 107 15.06 -7.41 7.24
N MET A 108 14.56 -6.55 6.35
CA MET A 108 15.33 -5.50 5.69
C MET A 108 15.20 -4.14 6.39
N THR A 109 14.75 -4.14 7.64
CA THR A 109 14.68 -2.95 8.50
C THR A 109 14.00 -1.75 7.81
N LEU A 110 12.78 -1.94 7.30
CA LEU A 110 11.95 -0.94 6.62
C LEU A 110 12.63 -0.27 5.41
N TRP A 111 13.38 -1.04 4.61
CA TRP A 111 14.00 -0.48 3.42
C TRP A 111 12.96 0.19 2.50
N PRO A 112 13.12 1.49 2.15
CA PRO A 112 12.08 2.28 1.49
C PRO A 112 11.46 1.65 0.23
N PRO A 113 12.21 1.06 -0.71
CA PRO A 113 11.62 0.40 -1.87
C PRO A 113 10.70 -0.76 -1.49
N ILE A 114 11.07 -1.58 -0.50
CA ILE A 114 10.26 -2.73 -0.05
C ILE A 114 8.96 -2.24 0.61
N VAL A 115 9.05 -1.21 1.46
CA VAL A 115 7.85 -0.60 2.09
C VAL A 115 6.92 -0.03 1.04
N THR A 116 7.46 0.66 0.03
CA THR A 116 6.68 1.22 -1.09
C THR A 116 6.02 0.12 -1.92
N LEU A 117 6.74 -0.96 -2.24
CA LEU A 117 6.19 -2.12 -2.95
C LEU A 117 5.08 -2.81 -2.14
N HIS A 118 5.24 -2.93 -0.82
CA HIS A 118 4.21 -3.46 0.06
C HIS A 118 2.94 -2.61 0.02
N LEU A 119 3.08 -1.29 0.05
CA LEU A 119 1.96 -0.35 -0.04
C LEU A 119 1.24 -0.45 -1.39
N ILE A 120 1.98 -0.45 -2.51
CA ILE A 120 1.42 -0.57 -3.86
C ILE A 120 0.67 -1.90 -4.00
N GLY A 121 1.30 -2.99 -3.59
CA GLY A 121 0.71 -4.33 -3.70
C GLY A 121 -0.51 -4.51 -2.81
N GLY A 122 -0.54 -3.90 -1.62
CA GLY A 122 -1.72 -3.87 -0.74
C GLY A 122 -2.90 -3.14 -1.39
N ASN A 123 -2.65 -1.98 -2.02
CA ASN A 123 -3.68 -1.25 -2.76
C ASN A 123 -4.15 -2.00 -4.01
N LEU A 124 -3.24 -2.70 -4.71
CA LEU A 124 -3.60 -3.56 -5.83
C LEU A 124 -4.50 -4.72 -5.37
N LEU A 125 -4.15 -5.39 -4.28
CA LEU A 125 -4.97 -6.45 -3.69
C LEU A 125 -6.38 -5.94 -3.33
N PHE A 126 -6.47 -4.79 -2.69
CA PHE A 126 -7.74 -4.14 -2.40
C PHE A 126 -8.59 -3.92 -3.66
N GLY A 127 -7.98 -3.31 -4.70
CA GLY A 127 -8.66 -3.08 -5.99
C GLY A 127 -9.16 -4.36 -6.64
N VAL A 128 -8.35 -5.42 -6.61
CA VAL A 128 -8.73 -6.76 -7.13
C VAL A 128 -9.90 -7.34 -6.34
N LEU A 129 -9.88 -7.28 -5.01
CA LEU A 129 -10.96 -7.79 -4.16
C LEU A 129 -12.27 -7.02 -4.35
N VAL A 130 -12.23 -5.69 -4.50
CA VAL A 130 -13.39 -4.85 -4.82
C VAL A 130 -13.96 -5.23 -6.20
N TYR A 131 -13.09 -5.40 -7.19
CA TYR A 131 -13.51 -5.83 -8.53
C TYR A 131 -14.12 -7.23 -8.51
N PHE A 132 -13.52 -8.15 -7.75
CA PHE A 132 -14.03 -9.51 -7.59
C PHE A 132 -15.41 -9.52 -6.91
N ALA A 133 -15.57 -8.78 -5.81
CA ALA A 133 -16.86 -8.61 -5.15
C ALA A 133 -17.90 -8.07 -6.14
N ARG A 134 -17.57 -7.02 -6.90
CA ARG A 134 -18.48 -6.43 -7.89
C ARG A 134 -18.93 -7.43 -8.96
N ILE A 135 -18.01 -8.26 -9.45
CA ILE A 135 -18.35 -9.29 -10.45
C ILE A 135 -19.29 -10.33 -9.86
N THR A 136 -19.00 -10.84 -8.66
CA THR A 136 -19.85 -11.86 -8.03
C THR A 136 -21.25 -11.33 -7.74
N PHE A 137 -21.42 -10.08 -7.32
CA PHE A 137 -22.73 -9.44 -7.18
C PHE A 137 -23.46 -9.26 -8.51
N ARG A 138 -22.71 -8.95 -9.59
CA ARG A 138 -23.32 -8.79 -10.93
C ARG A 138 -23.82 -10.12 -11.51
N ILE A 139 -23.03 -11.18 -11.39
CA ILE A 139 -23.41 -12.52 -11.92
C ILE A 139 -24.71 -12.96 -11.28
N GLU A 140 -24.86 -12.85 -9.98
CA GLU A 140 -26.08 -13.23 -9.27
C GLU A 140 -27.29 -12.36 -9.68
N ARG A 141 -27.07 -11.06 -9.90
CA ARG A 141 -28.14 -10.18 -10.42
C ARG A 141 -28.55 -10.57 -11.83
N TYR A 142 -27.59 -10.99 -12.68
CA TYR A 142 -27.87 -11.37 -14.06
C TYR A 142 -28.62 -12.70 -14.17
N GLU A 143 -28.31 -13.67 -13.32
CA GLU A 143 -29.04 -14.94 -13.22
C GLU A 143 -30.51 -14.70 -12.82
N ASN A 144 -30.76 -13.70 -11.98
CA ASN A 144 -32.12 -13.31 -11.57
C ASN A 144 -32.85 -12.44 -12.61
N PHE A 145 -32.15 -11.88 -13.63
CA PHE A 145 -32.68 -10.88 -14.57
C PHE A 145 -32.59 -11.32 -16.05
N ARG A 146 -32.58 -12.62 -16.33
CA ARG A 146 -32.48 -13.17 -17.69
C ARG A 146 -33.76 -12.94 -18.51
N ALA A 147 -34.14 -11.68 -18.67
CA ALA A 147 -35.14 -11.22 -19.61
C ALA A 147 -35.03 -9.70 -19.78
N ASN A 148 -34.21 -9.20 -20.63
CA ASN A 148 -34.54 -8.19 -21.61
C ASN A 148 -33.31 -7.60 -22.34
N ASP A 149 -33.50 -7.46 -23.63
CA ASP A 149 -32.56 -7.18 -24.69
C ASP A 149 -32.19 -5.71 -24.76
N SER A 150 -30.87 -5.36 -24.71
CA SER A 150 -30.34 -4.10 -25.25
C SER A 150 -28.79 -4.06 -25.31
N GLU A 151 -28.21 -4.97 -26.09
CA GLU A 151 -26.75 -5.21 -26.04
C GLU A 151 -25.88 -4.29 -26.89
N ASN A 152 -26.43 -3.59 -27.89
CA ASN A 152 -25.63 -2.93 -28.91
C ASN A 152 -25.17 -1.48 -28.62
N ARG A 153 -25.79 -0.75 -27.72
CA ARG A 153 -25.36 0.62 -27.35
C ARG A 153 -24.25 0.67 -26.32
N LEU A 154 -24.10 -0.40 -25.54
CA LEU A 154 -23.10 -0.50 -24.46
C LEU A 154 -21.67 -0.70 -24.95
N PHE A 155 -21.47 -1.18 -26.18
CA PHE A 155 -20.14 -1.55 -26.67
C PHE A 155 -19.26 -0.33 -27.02
N GLN A 156 -19.83 0.70 -27.60
CA GLN A 156 -19.09 1.91 -28.00
C GLN A 156 -18.67 2.76 -26.79
N VAL A 157 -19.53 2.87 -25.78
CA VAL A 157 -19.21 3.61 -24.54
C VAL A 157 -18.12 2.89 -23.72
N LYS A 158 -18.09 1.55 -23.76
CA LYS A 158 -17.08 0.73 -23.06
C LYS A 158 -15.64 0.97 -23.52
N LYS A 159 -15.40 1.27 -24.80
CA LYS A 159 -14.05 1.44 -25.35
C LYS A 159 -13.41 2.76 -24.89
N ILE A 160 -14.16 3.87 -24.92
CA ILE A 160 -13.69 5.20 -24.50
C ILE A 160 -13.50 5.24 -22.96
N MET A 161 -14.41 4.63 -22.20
CA MET A 161 -14.28 4.53 -20.76
C MET A 161 -13.07 3.68 -20.31
N ARG A 162 -12.74 2.59 -21.02
CA ARG A 162 -11.56 1.76 -20.69
C ARG A 162 -10.25 2.52 -20.74
N SER A 163 -10.05 3.38 -21.75
CA SER A 163 -8.82 4.17 -21.88
C SER A 163 -8.68 5.20 -20.75
N ARG A 164 -9.76 5.92 -20.42
CA ARG A 164 -9.76 6.92 -19.35
C ARG A 164 -9.58 6.29 -17.96
N ILE A 165 -10.23 5.16 -17.71
CA ILE A 165 -10.07 4.40 -16.45
C ILE A 165 -8.64 3.88 -16.32
N GLY A 166 -8.04 3.38 -17.40
CA GLY A 166 -6.65 2.93 -17.40
C GLY A 166 -5.67 4.05 -17.03
N LEU A 167 -5.86 5.24 -17.61
CA LEU A 167 -5.06 6.42 -17.25
C LEU A 167 -5.24 6.82 -15.78
N MET A 168 -6.48 6.86 -15.30
CA MET A 168 -6.76 7.19 -13.90
C MET A 168 -6.12 6.19 -12.93
N ILE A 169 -6.16 4.89 -13.24
CA ILE A 169 -5.51 3.85 -12.44
C ILE A 169 -3.98 4.04 -12.45
N ALA A 170 -3.39 4.33 -13.60
CA ALA A 170 -1.95 4.58 -13.72
C ALA A 170 -1.51 5.80 -12.89
N LEU A 171 -2.26 6.91 -12.96
CA LEU A 171 -2.01 8.11 -12.17
C LEU A 171 -2.17 7.83 -10.66
N LEU A 172 -3.19 7.06 -10.26
CA LEU A 172 -3.40 6.68 -8.87
C LEU A 172 -2.22 5.83 -8.35
N ILE A 173 -1.74 4.86 -9.13
CA ILE A 173 -0.57 4.06 -8.76
C ILE A 173 0.67 4.96 -8.61
N LEU A 174 0.87 5.92 -9.51
CA LEU A 174 1.98 6.86 -9.44
C LEU A 174 1.93 7.71 -8.15
N ILE A 175 0.74 8.25 -7.81
CA ILE A 175 0.55 9.03 -6.57
C ILE A 175 0.79 8.16 -5.34
N ILE A 176 0.28 6.92 -5.29
CA ILE A 176 0.51 6.00 -4.18
C ILE A 176 2.00 5.66 -4.07
N ALA A 177 2.68 5.42 -5.19
CA ALA A 177 4.10 5.10 -5.22
C ALA A 177 4.95 6.28 -4.73
N SER A 178 4.70 7.49 -5.24
CA SER A 178 5.45 8.69 -4.83
C SER A 178 5.21 9.03 -3.36
N GLY A 179 3.96 8.98 -2.87
CA GLY A 179 3.64 9.21 -1.47
C GLY A 179 4.19 8.15 -0.54
N GLY A 180 4.13 6.89 -0.94
CA GLY A 180 4.73 5.78 -0.21
C GLY A 180 6.25 5.90 -0.10
N TYR A 181 6.91 6.30 -1.19
CA TYR A 181 8.35 6.53 -1.19
C TYR A 181 8.72 7.75 -0.34
N ASN A 182 8.03 8.88 -0.51
CA ASN A 182 8.19 10.08 0.32
C ASN A 182 8.03 9.76 1.82
N SER A 183 6.97 9.04 2.18
CA SER A 183 6.75 8.60 3.55
C SER A 183 7.84 7.65 4.03
N SER A 184 8.31 6.70 3.20
CA SER A 184 9.30 5.70 3.59
C SER A 184 10.72 6.24 3.72
N THR A 185 11.01 7.38 3.12
CA THR A 185 12.28 8.08 3.24
C THR A 185 12.27 9.20 4.29
N TYR A 186 11.13 9.40 4.98
CA TYR A 186 10.91 10.53 5.90
C TYR A 186 11.11 11.91 5.27
N SER A 187 11.05 12.01 3.95
CA SER A 187 11.31 13.24 3.20
C SER A 187 10.29 14.34 3.50
N GLY A 188 9.09 13.98 3.97
CA GLY A 188 8.02 14.92 4.32
C GLY A 188 8.37 15.89 5.46
N PHE A 189 9.41 15.63 6.24
CA PHE A 189 9.84 16.50 7.33
C PHE A 189 10.94 17.51 6.92
N HIS A 190 11.40 17.45 5.66
CA HIS A 190 12.51 18.28 5.19
C HIS A 190 12.05 19.61 4.59
N CYS A 191 10.75 19.83 4.41
CA CYS A 191 10.22 21.09 3.91
C CYS A 191 9.46 21.82 5.01
N GLU A 192 9.86 23.05 5.30
CA GLU A 192 9.27 23.90 6.35
C GLU A 192 8.16 24.82 5.83
N ALA A 193 8.11 25.05 4.51
CA ALA A 193 7.17 25.97 3.89
C ALA A 193 6.51 25.37 2.62
N PHE A 194 5.32 25.85 2.32
CA PHE A 194 4.60 25.59 1.06
C PHE A 194 4.35 26.92 0.33
N PRO A 195 4.53 27.01 -0.97
CA PRO A 195 4.76 25.97 -1.99
C PRO A 195 6.21 25.52 -2.20
N GLY A 196 7.18 26.11 -1.53
CA GLY A 196 8.58 25.72 -1.57
C GLY A 196 9.05 25.04 -0.28
N CYS A 197 10.22 24.40 -0.30
CA CYS A 197 10.80 23.78 0.89
C CYS A 197 11.33 24.79 1.93
N HIS A 198 11.70 26.01 1.51
CA HIS A 198 12.21 27.08 2.37
C HIS A 198 11.46 28.39 2.12
N GLU A 199 11.38 29.25 3.12
CA GLU A 199 10.79 30.58 2.97
C GLU A 199 11.47 31.37 1.84
N GLY A 200 10.67 31.76 0.83
CA GLY A 200 11.12 32.56 -0.32
C GLY A 200 11.63 31.76 -1.51
N SER A 201 11.70 30.44 -1.47
CA SER A 201 12.06 29.61 -2.64
C SER A 201 10.83 28.86 -3.17
N TYR A 202 10.44 29.19 -4.41
CA TYR A 202 9.34 28.49 -5.09
C TYR A 202 9.77 27.21 -5.80
N LEU A 203 11.07 27.00 -5.96
CA LEU A 203 11.65 25.84 -6.65
C LEU A 203 13.03 25.55 -6.05
N SER A 204 13.21 24.42 -5.38
CA SER A 204 14.52 23.92 -4.94
C SER A 204 15.24 23.13 -6.06
N PHE A 205 14.85 23.32 -7.32
CA PHE A 205 15.51 22.69 -8.45
C PHE A 205 16.92 23.23 -8.64
N GLY A 206 17.92 22.46 -8.27
CA GLY A 206 19.32 22.68 -8.62
C GLY A 206 20.18 23.37 -7.57
N MET A 207 19.69 23.65 -6.38
CA MET A 207 20.57 24.11 -5.30
C MET A 207 21.27 22.93 -4.64
N SER A 208 22.59 22.89 -4.71
CA SER A 208 23.38 21.93 -3.94
C SER A 208 23.46 22.37 -2.49
N GLY A 209 23.61 21.44 -1.53
CA GLY A 209 23.77 21.76 -0.12
C GLY A 209 24.94 22.74 0.14
N THR A 210 25.93 22.81 -0.76
CA THR A 210 27.02 23.78 -0.77
C THR A 210 26.58 25.20 -1.11
N ASP A 211 25.50 25.36 -1.87
CA ASP A 211 24.99 26.68 -2.24
C ASP A 211 24.10 27.25 -1.13
N ILE A 212 23.42 26.41 -0.37
CA ILE A 212 22.62 26.83 0.79
C ILE A 212 23.52 27.33 1.91
N SER A 213 24.63 26.66 2.21
CA SER A 213 25.59 27.10 3.22
C SER A 213 26.22 28.45 2.86
N LYS A 214 26.46 28.70 1.57
CA LYS A 214 26.97 30.00 1.08
C LYS A 214 25.93 31.12 1.17
N LEU A 215 24.64 30.80 0.99
CA LEU A 215 23.57 31.79 1.05
C LEU A 215 23.15 32.13 2.48
N THR A 216 23.22 31.19 3.40
CA THR A 216 22.75 31.36 4.78
C THR A 216 23.89 31.74 5.75
N GLY A 217 25.17 31.58 5.36
CA GLY A 217 26.29 31.80 6.26
C GLY A 217 26.37 30.85 7.45
N ILE A 218 25.54 29.80 7.44
CA ILE A 218 25.43 28.84 8.52
C ILE A 218 26.32 27.65 8.15
N GLU A 219 27.57 27.71 8.54
CA GLU A 219 28.46 26.56 8.55
C GLU A 219 28.08 25.65 9.73
N GLY A 220 27.61 24.47 9.45
CA GLY A 220 27.49 23.39 10.43
C GLY A 220 26.05 22.98 10.74
N ASN A 221 25.78 21.71 10.56
CA ASN A 221 24.78 20.87 11.19
C ASN A 221 23.49 21.53 11.72
N ILE A 222 22.69 22.10 10.84
CA ILE A 222 21.29 22.43 11.17
C ILE A 222 20.38 21.21 11.07
N LEU A 223 20.91 20.10 10.61
CA LEU A 223 20.21 18.84 10.60
C LEU A 223 20.30 18.21 11.98
N GLN A 224 19.24 18.27 12.74
CA GLN A 224 19.07 17.24 13.76
C GLN A 224 19.17 15.91 13.03
N PRO A 225 20.13 15.04 13.40
CA PRO A 225 20.19 13.73 12.80
C PRO A 225 18.83 13.11 13.00
N ALA A 226 18.22 12.68 11.90
CA ALA A 226 17.04 11.85 12.01
C ALA A 226 17.38 10.69 12.95
N PRO A 227 16.43 10.14 13.69
CA PRO A 227 16.68 9.18 14.76
C PRO A 227 17.68 8.11 14.34
N GLU A 228 18.74 7.91 15.10
CA GLU A 228 19.84 6.96 14.82
C GLU A 228 19.36 5.51 14.60
N ASP A 229 18.11 5.23 14.94
CA ASP A 229 17.47 3.91 14.89
C ASP A 229 17.35 3.33 13.49
N TYR A 230 17.45 4.14 12.45
CA TYR A 230 17.31 3.70 11.06
C TYR A 230 18.64 3.47 10.34
N LYS A 231 19.74 3.23 11.07
CA LYS A 231 21.02 2.72 10.55
C LYS A 231 21.56 3.46 9.32
N GLY A 232 21.60 4.77 9.37
CA GLY A 232 22.24 5.59 8.32
C GLY A 232 21.60 5.51 6.93
N ARG A 233 20.33 5.15 6.84
CA ARG A 233 19.58 5.09 5.56
C ARG A 233 18.94 6.40 5.18
N PHE A 234 19.50 7.49 5.64
CA PHE A 234 19.04 8.80 5.25
C PHE A 234 19.55 9.13 3.86
N LEU A 235 18.62 9.56 3.01
CA LEU A 235 18.99 10.21 1.79
C LEU A 235 19.63 11.56 2.13
N PRO A 236 20.63 12.04 1.36
CA PRO A 236 21.11 13.40 1.47
C PRO A 236 19.95 14.39 1.43
N GLU A 237 20.03 15.47 2.18
CA GLU A 237 18.98 16.49 2.34
C GLU A 237 18.33 16.89 1.01
N PHE A 238 19.14 17.22 0.02
CA PHE A 238 18.68 17.55 -1.33
C PHE A 238 17.77 16.47 -1.97
N LYS A 239 18.10 15.18 -1.78
CA LYS A 239 17.26 14.08 -2.29
C LYS A 239 15.93 14.00 -1.57
N ASN A 240 15.89 14.27 -0.27
CA ASN A 240 14.67 14.25 0.51
C ASN A 240 13.73 15.39 0.13
N GLU A 241 14.24 16.59 -0.05
CA GLU A 241 13.49 17.75 -0.55
C GLU A 241 12.92 17.48 -1.94
N TRP A 242 13.75 16.98 -2.85
CA TRP A 242 13.32 16.64 -4.21
C TRP A 242 12.22 15.58 -4.24
N ILE A 243 12.33 14.54 -3.41
CA ILE A 243 11.31 13.50 -3.26
C ILE A 243 10.01 14.10 -2.71
N HIS A 244 10.10 14.98 -1.71
CA HIS A 244 8.94 15.64 -1.12
C HIS A 244 8.22 16.52 -2.14
N MET A 245 8.94 17.29 -2.93
CA MET A 245 8.37 18.19 -3.93
C MET A 245 7.74 17.47 -5.13
N GLN A 246 8.14 16.24 -5.43
CA GLN A 246 7.53 15.44 -6.48
C GLN A 246 6.19 14.81 -6.08
N HIS A 247 5.91 14.71 -4.80
CA HIS A 247 4.67 14.14 -4.29
C HIS A 247 3.57 15.17 -4.26
#